data_233ce825fbf7d9d17d6ade93b427e56e
#
_entry.id   233ce825fbf7d9d17d6ade93b427e56e
#
_cell.length_a   1.000
_cell.length_b   1.000
_cell.length_c   1.000
_cell.angle_alpha   90.00
_cell.angle_beta   90.00
_cell.angle_gamma   90.00
#
_symmetry.space_group_name_H-M   'P 1'
#
loop_
_entity.id
_entity.type
_entity.pdbx_description
1 polymer ?
#
loop_
_entity_poly.entity_id
_entity_poly.type
_entity_poly.pdbx_seq_one_letter_code
_entity_poly.pdbx_strand_id
1 'polypeptide(L)'
;MKQNKYEIDMCNGTIMDKLISFSLPLMLSGILQLMFNAVDIIVVGRFSGSQALAAVGSTTALINVFTNLFIGISLGANVLAARFYAAGKDLEMSDTVHTAVTLALVSGIVMAFVGLIFSRWALELMGTPDDVIGQSALYMKIYFLGMPFFMLYNYGAAILRAVGDTKRPLIFLVISGVVNAVLNLILVIMFHMDVAGVAIATVISQLISCILVLRCLCTSKTSYQLHFGKLRINTVYLKQIFQVGIPAGIQSTVINLSNALLQSSVNSFGSTAMAGYTAANNIFGFLYVAVNSVTQACMSFTSQNYGVHKFKRMDKVLVDCLIISVVTSFSLGCGAYFFGSEILKIYTADPEVIRCGLEILSYTTVPYFLCGIMDLFPGALRGMGHSGVPMILSVIGTVGTRIVWIFGIFPHHRSLAVLFISYPASWMLTIIMQVTCFYFVRRKVHRV
;
A
#
# COMPACT_ATOMS: atom_id res chain seq x y z
N MET A 1 30.46 -3.74 11.12
CA MET A 1 29.74 -4.66 10.20
C MET A 1 30.09 -4.35 8.75
N LYS A 2 30.42 -5.32 7.92
CA LYS A 2 30.54 -5.10 6.47
C LYS A 2 29.14 -4.86 5.92
N GLN A 3 28.86 -3.64 5.51
CA GLN A 3 27.61 -3.27 4.86
C GLN A 3 27.49 -4.02 3.52
N ASN A 4 26.33 -4.61 3.25
CA ASN A 4 26.09 -5.29 1.98
C ASN A 4 25.94 -4.24 0.87
N LYS A 5 26.36 -4.57 -0.37
CA LYS A 5 26.32 -3.67 -1.54
C LYS A 5 24.92 -3.04 -1.81
N TYR A 6 23.86 -3.68 -1.32
CA TYR A 6 22.47 -3.25 -1.52
C TYR A 6 21.90 -2.41 -0.37
N GLU A 7 22.61 -2.34 0.76
CA GLU A 7 22.14 -1.62 1.97
C GLU A 7 22.51 -0.13 1.90
N ILE A 8 21.57 0.73 2.20
CA ILE A 8 21.76 2.18 2.28
C ILE A 8 21.97 2.57 3.74
N ASP A 9 23.11 3.22 4.05
CA ASP A 9 23.32 3.81 5.36
C ASP A 9 22.43 5.05 5.53
N MET A 10 21.37 4.92 6.34
CA MET A 10 20.40 5.97 6.58
C MET A 10 20.85 6.95 7.68
N CYS A 11 21.86 6.56 8.47
CA CYS A 11 22.27 7.29 9.65
C CYS A 11 23.43 8.27 9.42
N ASN A 12 24.17 8.13 8.30
CA ASN A 12 25.35 8.97 8.02
C ASN A 12 25.28 9.51 6.58
N GLY A 13 26.15 10.47 6.24
CA GLY A 13 26.29 11.07 4.91
C GLY A 13 25.10 11.93 4.47
N THR A 14 24.99 12.17 3.18
CA THR A 14 23.93 12.96 2.56
C THR A 14 22.56 12.26 2.70
N ILE A 15 21.48 13.04 2.77
CA ILE A 15 20.13 12.50 3.01
C ILE A 15 19.35 12.41 1.69
N MET A 16 19.32 13.49 0.92
CA MET A 16 18.48 13.64 -0.28
C MET A 16 18.73 12.56 -1.32
N ASP A 17 19.97 12.32 -1.70
CA ASP A 17 20.37 11.30 -2.68
C ASP A 17 20.03 9.88 -2.21
N LYS A 18 20.19 9.61 -0.90
CA LYS A 18 19.85 8.32 -0.30
C LYS A 18 18.34 8.09 -0.23
N LEU A 19 17.56 9.14 0.07
CA LEU A 19 16.09 9.08 0.03
C LEU A 19 15.60 8.78 -1.38
N ILE A 20 16.14 9.45 -2.40
CA ILE A 20 15.78 9.21 -3.81
C ILE A 20 16.17 7.77 -4.20
N SER A 21 17.40 7.34 -3.88
CA SER A 21 17.89 6.00 -4.16
C SER A 21 17.07 4.89 -3.47
N PHE A 22 16.48 5.19 -2.32
CA PHE A 22 15.60 4.29 -1.58
C PHE A 22 14.16 4.31 -2.12
N SER A 23 13.61 5.50 -2.41
CA SER A 23 12.22 5.67 -2.82
C SER A 23 11.97 5.21 -4.26
N LEU A 24 12.94 5.40 -5.17
CA LEU A 24 12.78 5.04 -6.57
C LEU A 24 12.48 3.55 -6.81
N PRO A 25 13.22 2.59 -6.21
CA PRO A 25 12.86 1.17 -6.34
C PRO A 25 11.50 0.83 -5.72
N LEU A 26 11.08 1.51 -4.65
CA LEU A 26 9.74 1.34 -4.06
C LEU A 26 8.65 1.83 -5.00
N MET A 27 8.85 2.98 -5.63
CA MET A 27 7.92 3.53 -6.62
C MET A 27 7.79 2.60 -7.82
N LEU A 28 8.91 2.11 -8.36
CA LEU A 28 8.91 1.13 -9.44
C LEU A 28 8.20 -0.17 -9.03
N SER A 29 8.40 -0.65 -7.80
CA SER A 29 7.69 -1.82 -7.29
C SER A 29 6.18 -1.62 -7.26
N GLY A 30 5.72 -0.47 -6.80
CA GLY A 30 4.29 -0.15 -6.76
C GLY A 30 3.69 0.00 -8.16
N ILE A 31 4.38 0.66 -9.09
CA ILE A 31 3.95 0.77 -10.49
C ILE A 31 3.84 -0.62 -11.13
N LEU A 32 4.83 -1.48 -10.93
CA LEU A 32 4.80 -2.86 -11.44
C LEU A 32 3.62 -3.66 -10.86
N GLN A 33 3.31 -3.51 -9.57
CA GLN A 33 2.14 -4.15 -8.98
C GLN A 33 0.84 -3.69 -9.63
N LEU A 34 0.67 -2.39 -9.91
CA LEU A 34 -0.49 -1.87 -10.64
C LEU A 34 -0.56 -2.44 -12.07
N MET A 35 0.58 -2.53 -12.75
CA MET A 35 0.64 -3.10 -14.10
C MET A 35 0.30 -4.60 -14.11
N PHE A 36 0.77 -5.37 -13.15
CA PHE A 36 0.44 -6.81 -13.06
C PHE A 36 -1.05 -7.02 -12.78
N ASN A 37 -1.64 -6.24 -11.87
CA ASN A 37 -3.09 -6.27 -11.67
C ASN A 37 -3.87 -5.90 -12.94
N ALA A 38 -3.39 -4.93 -13.72
CA ALA A 38 -4.00 -4.58 -14.99
C ALA A 38 -3.88 -5.73 -16.03
N VAL A 39 -2.74 -6.42 -16.09
CA VAL A 39 -2.56 -7.60 -16.96
C VAL A 39 -3.54 -8.72 -16.57
N ASP A 40 -3.71 -9.02 -15.28
CA ASP A 40 -4.65 -10.02 -14.79
C ASP A 40 -6.08 -9.69 -15.25
N ILE A 41 -6.51 -8.43 -15.10
CA ILE A 41 -7.85 -7.98 -15.52
C ILE A 41 -8.02 -8.05 -17.04
N ILE A 42 -7.01 -7.64 -17.82
CA ILE A 42 -7.05 -7.67 -19.29
C ILE A 42 -7.14 -9.12 -19.80
N VAL A 43 -6.33 -10.02 -19.25
CA VAL A 43 -6.33 -11.43 -19.66
C VAL A 43 -7.68 -12.06 -19.38
N VAL A 44 -8.23 -11.89 -18.17
CA VAL A 44 -9.57 -12.40 -17.83
C VAL A 44 -10.66 -11.80 -18.74
N GLY A 45 -10.69 -10.48 -18.87
CA GLY A 45 -11.73 -9.79 -19.62
C GLY A 45 -11.74 -10.13 -21.12
N ARG A 46 -10.54 -10.35 -21.70
CA ARG A 46 -10.40 -10.62 -23.14
C ARG A 46 -10.59 -12.10 -23.52
N PHE A 47 -10.20 -13.02 -22.64
CA PHE A 47 -10.15 -14.45 -22.97
C PHE A 47 -11.18 -15.29 -22.20
N SER A 48 -11.67 -14.84 -21.03
CA SER A 48 -12.64 -15.59 -20.21
C SER A 48 -14.04 -14.95 -20.18
N GLY A 49 -14.19 -13.74 -20.76
CA GLY A 49 -15.48 -13.08 -20.91
C GLY A 49 -15.92 -12.20 -19.73
N SER A 50 -17.09 -11.58 -19.87
CA SER A 50 -17.59 -10.55 -18.94
C SER A 50 -17.94 -11.09 -17.55
N GLN A 51 -18.43 -12.33 -17.45
CA GLN A 51 -18.75 -12.96 -16.16
C GLN A 51 -17.49 -13.21 -15.33
N ALA A 52 -16.42 -13.73 -15.94
CA ALA A 52 -15.15 -13.93 -15.29
C ALA A 52 -14.51 -12.60 -14.85
N LEU A 53 -14.62 -11.56 -15.68
CA LEU A 53 -14.16 -10.22 -15.32
C LEU A 53 -14.94 -9.67 -14.13
N ALA A 54 -16.26 -9.81 -14.10
CA ALA A 54 -17.10 -9.42 -12.99
C ALA A 54 -16.76 -10.21 -11.71
N ALA A 55 -16.44 -11.50 -11.84
CA ALA A 55 -16.03 -12.34 -10.73
C ALA A 55 -14.73 -11.85 -10.07
N VAL A 56 -13.69 -11.56 -10.85
CA VAL A 56 -12.43 -11.01 -10.31
C VAL A 56 -12.65 -9.62 -9.71
N GLY A 57 -13.43 -8.76 -10.39
CA GLY A 57 -13.71 -7.40 -9.92
C GLY A 57 -14.46 -7.37 -8.59
N SER A 58 -15.46 -8.22 -8.39
CA SER A 58 -16.26 -8.29 -7.16
C SER A 58 -15.44 -8.70 -5.92
N THR A 59 -14.38 -9.50 -6.10
CA THR A 59 -13.55 -9.99 -5.00
C THR A 59 -12.49 -8.98 -4.54
N THR A 60 -12.12 -8.02 -5.40
CA THR A 60 -10.99 -7.10 -5.16
C THR A 60 -11.18 -6.27 -3.88
N ALA A 61 -12.39 -5.79 -3.62
CA ALA A 61 -12.67 -4.98 -2.43
C ALA A 61 -12.45 -5.77 -1.13
N LEU A 62 -12.95 -7.03 -1.07
CA LEU A 62 -12.78 -7.92 0.09
C LEU A 62 -11.31 -8.26 0.31
N ILE A 63 -10.61 -8.66 -0.75
CA ILE A 63 -9.18 -8.99 -0.69
C ILE A 63 -8.39 -7.79 -0.16
N ASN A 64 -8.67 -6.58 -0.65
CA ASN A 64 -7.97 -5.37 -0.23
C ASN A 64 -8.19 -5.02 1.25
N VAL A 65 -9.39 -5.24 1.81
CA VAL A 65 -9.66 -5.01 3.24
C VAL A 65 -8.74 -5.87 4.10
N PHE A 66 -8.65 -7.15 3.81
CA PHE A 66 -7.80 -8.07 4.58
C PHE A 66 -6.31 -7.83 4.34
N THR A 67 -5.90 -7.69 3.09
CA THR A 67 -4.47 -7.50 2.75
C THR A 67 -3.90 -6.20 3.32
N ASN A 68 -4.66 -5.09 3.27
CA ASN A 68 -4.21 -3.79 3.79
C ASN A 68 -3.98 -3.81 5.30
N LEU A 69 -4.82 -4.53 6.07
CA LEU A 69 -4.62 -4.69 7.50
C LEU A 69 -3.26 -5.35 7.80
N PHE A 70 -2.96 -6.46 7.14
CA PHE A 70 -1.72 -7.22 7.37
C PHE A 70 -0.48 -6.54 6.78
N ILE A 71 -0.62 -5.84 5.64
CA ILE A 71 0.44 -4.96 5.12
C ILE A 71 0.75 -3.87 6.17
N GLY A 72 -0.28 -3.28 6.78
CA GLY A 72 -0.10 -2.33 7.88
C GLY A 72 0.71 -2.93 9.04
N ILE A 73 0.43 -4.18 9.44
CA ILE A 73 1.17 -4.85 10.50
C ILE A 73 2.65 -5.07 10.09
N SER A 74 2.93 -5.36 8.81
CA SER A 74 4.31 -5.50 8.31
C SER A 74 5.11 -4.20 8.43
N LEU A 75 4.45 -3.03 8.38
CA LEU A 75 5.12 -1.74 8.65
C LEU A 75 5.62 -1.65 10.09
N GLY A 76 4.90 -2.25 11.04
CA GLY A 76 5.38 -2.37 12.43
C GLY A 76 6.66 -3.18 12.54
N ALA A 77 6.77 -4.29 11.81
CA ALA A 77 7.99 -5.07 11.72
C ALA A 77 9.15 -4.26 11.08
N ASN A 78 8.88 -3.49 10.02
CA ASN A 78 9.85 -2.59 9.41
C ASN A 78 10.40 -1.57 10.41
N VAL A 79 9.52 -0.86 11.12
CA VAL A 79 9.92 0.17 12.09
C VAL A 79 10.78 -0.42 13.20
N LEU A 80 10.41 -1.57 13.74
CA LEU A 80 11.14 -2.19 14.83
C LEU A 80 12.50 -2.72 14.37
N ALA A 81 12.54 -3.42 13.25
CA ALA A 81 13.77 -3.91 12.63
C ALA A 81 14.74 -2.77 12.27
N ALA A 82 14.22 -1.66 11.68
CA ALA A 82 15.03 -0.49 11.34
C ALA A 82 15.70 0.13 12.58
N ARG A 83 14.95 0.24 13.69
CA ARG A 83 15.45 0.76 14.95
C ARG A 83 16.58 -0.09 15.54
N PHE A 84 16.38 -1.40 15.64
CA PHE A 84 17.38 -2.30 16.24
C PHE A 84 18.60 -2.47 15.34
N TYR A 85 18.40 -2.52 14.01
CA TYR A 85 19.50 -2.57 13.05
C TYR A 85 20.43 -1.37 13.19
N ALA A 86 19.90 -0.15 13.21
CA ALA A 86 20.69 1.07 13.37
C ALA A 86 21.37 1.16 14.73
N ALA A 87 20.70 0.70 15.80
CA ALA A 87 21.25 0.69 17.15
C ALA A 87 22.32 -0.40 17.39
N GLY A 88 22.59 -1.27 16.41
CA GLY A 88 23.54 -2.38 16.55
C GLY A 88 23.10 -3.45 17.56
N LYS A 89 21.80 -3.57 17.81
CA LYS A 89 21.20 -4.52 18.73
C LYS A 89 20.88 -5.83 18.03
N ASP A 90 21.92 -6.65 17.83
CA ASP A 90 21.86 -7.85 16.98
C ASP A 90 20.89 -8.92 17.51
N LEU A 91 20.80 -9.10 18.83
CA LEU A 91 19.88 -10.07 19.44
C LEU A 91 18.43 -9.66 19.26
N GLU A 92 18.11 -8.38 19.56
CA GLU A 92 16.78 -7.82 19.40
C GLU A 92 16.36 -7.78 17.92
N MET A 93 17.32 -7.51 17.02
CA MET A 93 17.10 -7.57 15.57
C MET A 93 16.75 -9.00 15.14
N SER A 94 17.53 -9.99 15.56
CA SER A 94 17.28 -11.41 15.28
C SER A 94 15.89 -11.84 15.81
N ASP A 95 15.57 -11.54 17.05
CA ASP A 95 14.26 -11.87 17.64
C ASP A 95 13.09 -11.18 16.91
N THR A 96 13.29 -9.95 16.47
CA THR A 96 12.29 -9.21 15.67
C THR A 96 12.06 -9.90 14.32
N VAL A 97 13.11 -10.30 13.63
CA VAL A 97 13.03 -11.00 12.32
C VAL A 97 12.27 -12.32 12.48
N HIS A 98 12.66 -13.15 13.47
CA HIS A 98 12.02 -14.44 13.69
C HIS A 98 10.55 -14.29 14.12
N THR A 99 10.24 -13.30 14.98
CA THR A 99 8.86 -12.98 15.36
C THR A 99 8.03 -12.51 14.15
N ALA A 100 8.58 -11.62 13.33
CA ALA A 100 7.89 -11.09 12.16
C ALA A 100 7.60 -12.18 11.11
N VAL A 101 8.57 -13.06 10.82
CA VAL A 101 8.39 -14.16 9.85
C VAL A 101 7.41 -15.20 10.40
N THR A 102 7.48 -15.53 11.69
CA THR A 102 6.51 -16.45 12.32
C THR A 102 5.10 -15.85 12.30
N LEU A 103 4.97 -14.57 12.62
CA LEU A 103 3.70 -13.85 12.54
C LEU A 103 3.13 -13.85 11.12
N ALA A 104 3.97 -13.61 10.10
CA ALA A 104 3.57 -13.66 8.70
C ALA A 104 3.03 -15.05 8.31
N LEU A 105 3.71 -16.12 8.72
CA LEU A 105 3.28 -17.48 8.44
C LEU A 105 1.95 -17.81 9.13
N VAL A 106 1.84 -17.53 10.43
CA VAL A 106 0.64 -17.81 11.22
C VAL A 106 -0.55 -17.00 10.69
N SER A 107 -0.37 -15.69 10.48
CA SER A 107 -1.43 -14.84 9.95
C SER A 107 -1.85 -15.24 8.54
N GLY A 108 -0.90 -15.62 7.68
CA GLY A 108 -1.18 -16.12 6.33
C GLY A 108 -1.99 -17.42 6.35
N ILE A 109 -1.63 -18.38 7.21
CA ILE A 109 -2.37 -19.62 7.40
C ILE A 109 -3.79 -19.34 7.93
N VAL A 110 -3.93 -18.50 8.93
CA VAL A 110 -5.25 -18.12 9.48
C VAL A 110 -6.10 -17.49 8.38
N MET A 111 -5.53 -16.59 7.58
CA MET A 111 -6.25 -15.97 6.47
C MET A 111 -6.62 -16.96 5.37
N ALA A 112 -5.77 -17.94 5.08
CA ALA A 112 -6.12 -19.01 4.14
C ALA A 112 -7.37 -19.79 4.63
N PHE A 113 -7.42 -20.16 5.91
CA PHE A 113 -8.59 -20.83 6.48
C PHE A 113 -9.84 -19.94 6.48
N VAL A 114 -9.71 -18.67 6.88
CA VAL A 114 -10.81 -17.69 6.84
C VAL A 114 -11.33 -17.54 5.41
N GLY A 115 -10.44 -17.39 4.44
CA GLY A 115 -10.85 -17.26 3.05
C GLY A 115 -11.54 -18.51 2.50
N LEU A 116 -11.05 -19.71 2.83
CA LEU A 116 -11.68 -20.96 2.40
C LEU A 116 -13.10 -21.13 2.94
N ILE A 117 -13.33 -20.77 4.21
CA ILE A 117 -14.61 -20.98 4.88
C ILE A 117 -15.61 -19.86 4.56
N PHE A 118 -15.17 -18.60 4.60
CA PHE A 118 -16.06 -17.45 4.59
C PHE A 118 -16.18 -16.74 3.23
N SER A 119 -15.41 -17.13 2.18
CA SER A 119 -15.44 -16.44 0.89
C SER A 119 -16.85 -16.32 0.31
N ARG A 120 -17.61 -17.42 0.27
CA ARG A 120 -18.95 -17.41 -0.31
C ARG A 120 -19.92 -16.56 0.51
N TRP A 121 -19.92 -16.73 1.83
CA TRP A 121 -20.76 -15.95 2.73
C TRP A 121 -20.48 -14.44 2.63
N ALA A 122 -19.21 -14.04 2.54
CA ALA A 122 -18.83 -12.63 2.39
C ALA A 122 -19.31 -12.04 1.04
N LEU A 123 -19.27 -12.82 -0.03
CA LEU A 123 -19.76 -12.41 -1.35
C LEU A 123 -21.30 -12.31 -1.37
N GLU A 124 -22.01 -13.22 -0.72
CA GLU A 124 -23.46 -13.17 -0.55
C GLU A 124 -23.87 -11.90 0.23
N LEU A 125 -23.15 -11.57 1.31
CA LEU A 125 -23.38 -10.36 2.09
C LEU A 125 -23.17 -9.07 1.28
N MET A 126 -22.27 -9.10 0.30
CA MET A 126 -22.02 -7.97 -0.62
C MET A 126 -23.04 -7.89 -1.77
N GLY A 127 -23.99 -8.82 -1.86
CA GLY A 127 -24.99 -8.86 -2.94
C GLY A 127 -24.40 -9.22 -4.30
N THR A 128 -23.37 -10.10 -4.32
CA THR A 128 -22.81 -10.61 -5.58
C THR A 128 -23.87 -11.43 -6.34
N PRO A 129 -24.13 -11.17 -7.63
CA PRO A 129 -25.14 -11.88 -8.41
C PRO A 129 -24.89 -13.39 -8.49
N ASP A 130 -25.99 -14.17 -8.53
CA ASP A 130 -25.93 -15.64 -8.51
C ASP A 130 -25.20 -16.27 -9.70
N ASP A 131 -25.21 -15.61 -10.85
CA ASP A 131 -24.49 -16.04 -12.06
C ASP A 131 -22.97 -15.85 -11.97
N VAL A 132 -22.49 -15.00 -11.07
CA VAL A 132 -21.08 -14.67 -10.91
C VAL A 132 -20.48 -15.25 -9.62
N ILE A 133 -21.29 -15.46 -8.57
CA ILE A 133 -20.83 -15.80 -7.22
C ILE A 133 -20.01 -17.10 -7.18
N GLY A 134 -20.33 -18.06 -8.03
CA GLY A 134 -19.59 -19.32 -8.10
C GLY A 134 -18.12 -19.11 -8.52
N GLN A 135 -17.89 -18.33 -9.56
CA GLN A 135 -16.56 -18.01 -10.06
C GLN A 135 -15.83 -17.08 -9.08
N SER A 136 -16.52 -16.09 -8.48
CA SER A 136 -15.96 -15.19 -7.48
C SER A 136 -15.48 -15.96 -6.24
N ALA A 137 -16.28 -16.89 -5.74
CA ALA A 137 -15.92 -17.72 -4.60
C ALA A 137 -14.72 -18.64 -4.90
N LEU A 138 -14.67 -19.21 -6.09
CA LEU A 138 -13.55 -20.06 -6.54
C LEU A 138 -12.25 -19.22 -6.62
N TYR A 139 -12.28 -18.06 -7.28
CA TYR A 139 -11.15 -17.14 -7.36
C TYR A 139 -10.65 -16.76 -5.98
N MET A 140 -11.56 -16.35 -5.11
CA MET A 140 -11.25 -15.89 -3.76
C MET A 140 -10.63 -17.02 -2.91
N LYS A 141 -11.19 -18.24 -2.96
CA LYS A 141 -10.63 -19.40 -2.25
C LYS A 141 -9.21 -19.71 -2.69
N ILE A 142 -8.95 -19.74 -4.01
CA ILE A 142 -7.60 -19.99 -4.55
C ILE A 142 -6.64 -18.87 -4.12
N TYR A 143 -7.07 -17.61 -4.24
CA TYR A 143 -6.27 -16.46 -3.83
C TYR A 143 -5.87 -16.52 -2.34
N PHE A 144 -6.82 -16.86 -1.46
CA PHE A 144 -6.56 -16.97 -0.03
C PHE A 144 -5.63 -18.14 0.34
N LEU A 145 -5.59 -19.21 -0.45
CA LEU A 145 -4.56 -20.26 -0.31
C LEU A 145 -3.14 -19.71 -0.53
N GLY A 146 -2.98 -18.66 -1.32
CA GLY A 146 -1.72 -17.95 -1.53
C GLY A 146 -1.32 -16.98 -0.40
N MET A 147 -2.23 -16.68 0.55
CA MET A 147 -1.97 -15.69 1.60
C MET A 147 -0.73 -15.96 2.46
N PRO A 148 -0.37 -17.20 2.82
CA PRO A 148 0.89 -17.44 3.52
C PRO A 148 2.12 -16.94 2.74
N PHE A 149 2.16 -17.13 1.44
CA PHE A 149 3.25 -16.69 0.58
C PHE A 149 3.27 -15.18 0.43
N PHE A 150 2.10 -14.58 0.23
CA PHE A 150 1.92 -13.12 0.19
C PHE A 150 2.39 -12.45 1.47
N MET A 151 2.00 -12.97 2.63
CA MET A 151 2.41 -12.43 3.93
C MET A 151 3.92 -12.57 4.15
N LEU A 152 4.49 -13.74 3.89
CA LEU A 152 5.93 -13.98 4.04
C LEU A 152 6.75 -13.04 3.15
N TYR A 153 6.32 -12.81 1.89
CA TYR A 153 6.97 -11.84 1.03
C TYR A 153 6.90 -10.42 1.61
N ASN A 154 5.72 -9.95 2.03
CA ASN A 154 5.54 -8.59 2.53
C ASN A 154 6.35 -8.30 3.79
N TYR A 155 6.35 -9.24 4.75
CA TYR A 155 7.14 -9.09 5.97
C TYR A 155 8.65 -9.22 5.71
N GLY A 156 9.06 -10.14 4.86
CA GLY A 156 10.46 -10.26 4.45
C GLY A 156 10.96 -9.02 3.71
N ALA A 157 10.17 -8.48 2.78
CA ALA A 157 10.45 -7.22 2.11
C ALA A 157 10.48 -6.03 3.09
N ALA A 158 9.61 -6.03 4.13
CA ALA A 158 9.63 -5.02 5.18
C ALA A 158 10.94 -5.05 5.99
N ILE A 159 11.47 -6.24 6.29
CA ILE A 159 12.77 -6.41 6.95
C ILE A 159 13.91 -5.91 6.05
N LEU A 160 13.91 -6.24 4.75
CA LEU A 160 14.92 -5.74 3.82
C LEU A 160 14.88 -4.20 3.68
N ARG A 161 13.68 -3.62 3.59
CA ARG A 161 13.51 -2.15 3.61
C ARG A 161 14.02 -1.52 4.91
N ALA A 162 13.84 -2.19 6.04
CA ALA A 162 14.31 -1.71 7.35
C ALA A 162 15.83 -1.54 7.40
N VAL A 163 16.59 -2.38 6.70
CA VAL A 163 18.06 -2.31 6.61
C VAL A 163 18.57 -1.50 5.41
N GLY A 164 17.67 -0.86 4.67
CA GLY A 164 18.04 0.01 3.55
C GLY A 164 18.05 -0.65 2.18
N ASP A 165 17.58 -1.89 2.08
CA ASP A 165 17.56 -2.61 0.80
C ASP A 165 16.16 -2.60 0.17
N THR A 166 15.98 -1.77 -0.82
CA THR A 166 14.75 -1.71 -1.64
C THR A 166 14.92 -2.34 -3.02
N LYS A 167 16.18 -2.58 -3.44
CA LYS A 167 16.48 -3.12 -4.77
C LYS A 167 16.17 -4.61 -4.89
N ARG A 168 16.56 -5.41 -3.88
CA ARG A 168 16.29 -6.86 -3.91
C ARG A 168 14.79 -7.17 -3.92
N PRO A 169 13.93 -6.57 -3.06
CA PRO A 169 12.49 -6.74 -3.17
C PRO A 169 11.90 -6.37 -4.53
N LEU A 170 12.41 -5.29 -5.17
CA LEU A 170 12.02 -4.93 -6.54
C LEU A 170 12.36 -6.04 -7.54
N ILE A 171 13.59 -6.57 -7.50
CA ILE A 171 14.03 -7.65 -8.40
C ILE A 171 13.14 -8.89 -8.22
N PHE A 172 12.84 -9.26 -6.97
CA PHE A 172 11.97 -10.40 -6.68
C PHE A 172 10.56 -10.20 -7.24
N LEU A 173 10.04 -8.97 -7.15
CA LEU A 173 8.74 -8.61 -7.72
C LEU A 173 8.75 -8.66 -9.25
N VAL A 174 9.82 -8.18 -9.90
CA VAL A 174 9.96 -8.26 -11.37
C VAL A 174 9.94 -9.72 -11.84
N ILE A 175 10.73 -10.57 -11.19
CA ILE A 175 10.80 -12.00 -11.54
C ILE A 175 9.42 -12.66 -11.37
N SER A 176 8.80 -12.47 -10.21
CA SER A 176 7.48 -13.07 -9.93
C SER A 176 6.38 -12.53 -10.83
N GLY A 177 6.44 -11.24 -11.16
CA GLY A 177 5.44 -10.63 -12.04
C GLY A 177 5.54 -11.07 -13.50
N VAL A 178 6.77 -11.25 -14.02
CA VAL A 178 6.97 -11.84 -15.36
C VAL A 178 6.41 -13.27 -15.38
N VAL A 179 6.69 -14.06 -14.34
CA VAL A 179 6.14 -15.43 -14.23
C VAL A 179 4.61 -15.40 -14.12
N ASN A 180 4.03 -14.47 -13.35
CA ASN A 180 2.58 -14.28 -13.27
C ASN A 180 1.97 -14.00 -14.65
N ALA A 181 2.50 -13.05 -15.42
CA ALA A 181 2.01 -12.72 -16.74
C ALA A 181 2.09 -13.90 -17.71
N VAL A 182 3.20 -14.63 -17.71
CA VAL A 182 3.37 -15.84 -18.55
C VAL A 182 2.41 -16.94 -18.15
N LEU A 183 2.27 -17.21 -16.86
CA LEU A 183 1.33 -18.24 -16.36
C LEU A 183 -0.13 -17.87 -16.63
N ASN A 184 -0.51 -16.59 -16.52
CA ASN A 184 -1.85 -16.12 -16.89
C ASN A 184 -2.17 -16.48 -18.33
N LEU A 185 -1.27 -16.18 -19.27
CA LEU A 185 -1.47 -16.51 -20.68
C LEU A 185 -1.56 -18.03 -20.91
N ILE A 186 -0.70 -18.82 -20.26
CA ILE A 186 -0.70 -20.28 -20.40
C ILE A 186 -1.98 -20.87 -19.80
N LEU A 187 -2.32 -20.55 -18.54
CA LEU A 187 -3.43 -21.20 -17.84
C LEU A 187 -4.80 -20.75 -18.38
N VAL A 188 -4.93 -19.48 -18.78
CA VAL A 188 -6.21 -18.95 -19.29
C VAL A 188 -6.40 -19.32 -20.77
N ILE A 189 -5.37 -19.15 -21.62
CA ILE A 189 -5.51 -19.33 -23.07
C ILE A 189 -5.34 -20.79 -23.49
N MET A 190 -4.31 -21.49 -22.98
CA MET A 190 -4.03 -22.87 -23.40
C MET A 190 -4.83 -23.89 -22.61
N PHE A 191 -5.00 -23.69 -21.30
CA PHE A 191 -5.72 -24.63 -20.43
C PHE A 191 -7.17 -24.26 -20.17
N HIS A 192 -7.64 -23.10 -20.65
CA HIS A 192 -9.03 -22.61 -20.49
C HIS A 192 -9.54 -22.64 -19.04
N MET A 193 -8.66 -22.27 -18.08
CA MET A 193 -8.96 -22.33 -16.65
C MET A 193 -9.69 -21.08 -16.13
N ASP A 194 -10.02 -20.12 -16.98
CA ASP A 194 -10.75 -18.89 -16.64
C ASP A 194 -10.21 -18.19 -15.37
N VAL A 195 -11.11 -17.86 -14.44
CA VAL A 195 -10.74 -17.19 -13.17
C VAL A 195 -9.80 -18.02 -12.29
N ALA A 196 -9.91 -19.36 -12.36
CA ALA A 196 -9.03 -20.25 -11.60
C ALA A 196 -7.59 -20.16 -12.10
N GLY A 197 -7.41 -20.03 -13.43
CA GLY A 197 -6.09 -19.88 -14.05
C GLY A 197 -5.35 -18.63 -13.53
N VAL A 198 -6.03 -17.49 -13.49
CA VAL A 198 -5.45 -16.25 -13.00
C VAL A 198 -5.15 -16.33 -11.50
N ALA A 199 -6.05 -16.89 -10.70
CA ALA A 199 -5.80 -17.07 -9.26
C ALA A 199 -4.59 -17.98 -8.99
N ILE A 200 -4.46 -19.09 -9.72
CA ILE A 200 -3.31 -20.02 -9.61
C ILE A 200 -2.02 -19.34 -10.06
N ALA A 201 -2.02 -18.59 -11.17
CA ALA A 201 -0.87 -17.84 -11.63
C ALA A 201 -0.39 -16.84 -10.56
N THR A 202 -1.33 -16.15 -9.91
CA THR A 202 -1.04 -15.21 -8.81
C THR A 202 -0.44 -15.94 -7.60
N VAL A 203 -0.99 -17.08 -7.19
CA VAL A 203 -0.46 -17.86 -6.05
C VAL A 203 0.95 -18.38 -6.35
N ILE A 204 1.21 -18.90 -7.56
CA ILE A 204 2.55 -19.36 -7.95
C ILE A 204 3.55 -18.20 -7.97
N SER A 205 3.17 -17.05 -8.49
CA SER A 205 4.03 -15.88 -8.50
C SER A 205 4.36 -15.38 -7.08
N GLN A 206 3.38 -15.41 -6.18
CA GLN A 206 3.57 -15.10 -4.77
C GLN A 206 4.49 -16.11 -4.07
N LEU A 207 4.37 -17.39 -4.40
CA LEU A 207 5.28 -18.43 -3.90
C LEU A 207 6.72 -18.16 -4.35
N ILE A 208 6.94 -17.79 -5.61
CA ILE A 208 8.27 -17.48 -6.14
C ILE A 208 8.88 -16.27 -5.40
N SER A 209 8.14 -15.19 -5.26
CA SER A 209 8.62 -14.00 -4.52
C SER A 209 8.90 -14.33 -3.04
N CYS A 210 8.08 -15.17 -2.42
CA CYS A 210 8.29 -15.68 -1.07
C CYS A 210 9.60 -16.48 -0.96
N ILE A 211 9.84 -17.43 -1.86
CA ILE A 211 11.08 -18.23 -1.88
C ILE A 211 12.30 -17.33 -2.03
N LEU A 212 12.25 -16.37 -2.95
CA LEU A 212 13.35 -15.44 -3.19
C LEU A 212 13.68 -14.58 -1.97
N VAL A 213 12.66 -14.02 -1.30
CA VAL A 213 12.89 -13.22 -0.10
C VAL A 213 13.37 -14.03 1.08
N LEU A 214 12.81 -15.23 1.31
CA LEU A 214 13.27 -16.12 2.37
C LEU A 214 14.71 -16.61 2.13
N ARG A 215 15.04 -17.02 0.91
CA ARG A 215 16.42 -17.36 0.54
C ARG A 215 17.37 -16.19 0.81
N CYS A 216 16.97 -14.97 0.45
CA CYS A 216 17.75 -13.77 0.70
C CYS A 216 18.02 -13.56 2.20
N LEU A 217 17.00 -13.71 3.06
CA LEU A 217 17.15 -13.59 4.50
C LEU A 217 17.98 -14.72 5.10
N CYS A 218 17.82 -15.97 4.64
CA CYS A 218 18.58 -17.12 5.15
C CYS A 218 20.06 -17.08 4.76
N THR A 219 20.39 -16.56 3.58
CA THR A 219 21.78 -16.48 3.09
C THR A 219 22.52 -15.23 3.55
N SER A 220 21.83 -14.30 4.18
CA SER A 220 22.43 -13.09 4.75
C SER A 220 23.35 -13.45 5.92
N LYS A 221 24.58 -12.88 5.94
CA LYS A 221 25.55 -13.09 7.05
C LYS A 221 25.53 -11.86 8.00
N THR A 222 24.34 -11.41 8.37
CA THR A 222 24.11 -10.19 9.14
C THR A 222 23.15 -10.46 10.29
N SER A 223 22.90 -9.48 11.16
CA SER A 223 22.00 -9.59 12.32
C SER A 223 20.55 -9.91 11.97
N TYR A 224 20.14 -9.68 10.71
CA TYR A 224 18.78 -10.04 10.22
C TYR A 224 18.73 -11.42 9.53
N GLN A 225 19.74 -12.25 9.70
CA GLN A 225 19.72 -13.61 9.15
C GLN A 225 18.58 -14.44 9.74
N LEU A 226 17.80 -15.06 8.85
CA LEU A 226 16.72 -15.96 9.24
C LEU A 226 17.24 -17.39 9.41
N HIS A 227 16.94 -17.99 10.55
CA HIS A 227 17.20 -19.41 10.84
C HIS A 227 15.88 -20.11 11.13
N PHE A 228 15.47 -21.04 10.31
CA PHE A 228 14.20 -21.75 10.50
C PHE A 228 14.08 -22.46 11.86
N GLY A 229 15.19 -22.97 12.39
CA GLY A 229 15.21 -23.59 13.72
C GLY A 229 15.01 -22.63 14.91
N LYS A 230 15.05 -21.31 14.66
CA LYS A 230 14.85 -20.26 15.67
C LYS A 230 13.52 -19.55 15.55
N LEU A 231 12.61 -20.03 14.68
CA LEU A 231 11.30 -19.46 14.52
C LEU A 231 10.53 -19.53 15.84
N ARG A 232 10.20 -18.36 16.39
CA ARG A 232 9.44 -18.22 17.63
C ARG A 232 8.73 -16.87 17.64
N ILE A 233 7.66 -16.77 18.41
CA ILE A 233 7.00 -15.50 18.69
C ILE A 233 7.52 -14.99 20.03
N ASN A 234 8.25 -13.89 20.01
CA ASN A 234 8.59 -13.16 21.22
C ASN A 234 7.49 -12.12 21.49
N THR A 235 6.75 -12.28 22.58
CA THR A 235 5.58 -11.47 22.92
C THR A 235 5.91 -9.98 23.09
N VAL A 236 7.13 -9.65 23.53
CA VAL A 236 7.57 -8.27 23.70
C VAL A 236 7.66 -7.57 22.33
N TYR A 237 8.31 -8.20 21.35
CA TYR A 237 8.45 -7.63 20.01
C TYR A 237 7.15 -7.71 19.22
N LEU A 238 6.35 -8.78 19.40
CA LEU A 238 5.02 -8.88 18.83
C LEU A 238 4.13 -7.71 19.26
N LYS A 239 4.11 -7.38 20.55
CA LYS A 239 3.35 -6.23 21.06
C LYS A 239 3.81 -4.91 20.42
N GLN A 240 5.12 -4.72 20.27
CA GLN A 240 5.67 -3.51 19.64
C GLN A 240 5.33 -3.45 18.14
N ILE A 241 5.39 -4.58 17.41
CA ILE A 241 4.96 -4.68 16.01
C ILE A 241 3.48 -4.28 15.90
N PHE A 242 2.63 -4.81 16.76
CA PHE A 242 1.19 -4.50 16.77
C PHE A 242 0.88 -3.05 17.15
N GLN A 243 1.60 -2.47 18.08
CA GLN A 243 1.42 -1.06 18.47
C GLN A 243 1.62 -0.08 17.31
N VAL A 244 2.50 -0.41 16.37
CA VAL A 244 2.72 0.41 15.17
C VAL A 244 1.85 -0.08 14.01
N GLY A 245 1.77 -1.39 13.80
CA GLY A 245 1.22 -1.99 12.60
C GLY A 245 -0.31 -2.02 12.57
N ILE A 246 -0.97 -2.37 13.67
CA ILE A 246 -2.45 -2.44 13.71
C ILE A 246 -3.07 -1.06 13.42
N PRO A 247 -2.66 0.04 14.08
CA PRO A 247 -3.21 1.34 13.75
C PRO A 247 -2.95 1.74 12.29
N ALA A 248 -1.78 1.40 11.72
CA ALA A 248 -1.47 1.68 10.32
C ALA A 248 -2.39 0.92 9.36
N GLY A 249 -2.66 -0.36 9.64
CA GLY A 249 -3.58 -1.20 8.86
C GLY A 249 -5.02 -0.72 8.94
N ILE A 250 -5.51 -0.39 10.15
CA ILE A 250 -6.85 0.17 10.35
C ILE A 250 -7.00 1.50 9.59
N GLN A 251 -6.00 2.39 9.67
CA GLN A 251 -6.03 3.66 8.93
C GLN A 251 -6.21 3.42 7.43
N SER A 252 -5.43 2.54 6.83
CA SER A 252 -5.52 2.23 5.39
C SER A 252 -6.89 1.64 5.02
N THR A 253 -7.42 0.73 5.83
CA THR A 253 -8.72 0.11 5.61
C THR A 253 -9.86 1.14 5.69
N VAL A 254 -9.85 2.02 6.70
CA VAL A 254 -10.91 3.03 6.90
C VAL A 254 -10.86 4.11 5.81
N ILE A 255 -9.67 4.50 5.34
CA ILE A 255 -9.52 5.43 4.20
C ILE A 255 -10.10 4.80 2.92
N ASN A 256 -9.84 3.52 2.65
CA ASN A 256 -10.43 2.83 1.50
C ASN A 256 -11.95 2.74 1.58
N LEU A 257 -12.50 2.53 2.76
CA LEU A 257 -13.96 2.58 2.97
C LEU A 257 -14.52 3.98 2.69
N SER A 258 -13.82 5.05 3.08
CA SER A 258 -14.20 6.43 2.74
C SER A 258 -14.20 6.68 1.23
N ASN A 259 -13.25 6.11 0.49
CA ASN A 259 -13.24 6.20 -0.97
C ASN A 259 -14.45 5.47 -1.59
N ALA A 260 -14.89 4.35 -1.01
CA ALA A 260 -16.11 3.65 -1.44
C ALA A 260 -17.39 4.47 -1.21
N LEU A 261 -17.46 5.24 -0.11
CA LEU A 261 -18.59 6.19 0.12
C LEU A 261 -18.62 7.30 -0.94
N LEU A 262 -17.47 7.86 -1.30
CA LEU A 262 -17.37 8.82 -2.39
C LEU A 262 -17.81 8.23 -3.72
N GLN A 263 -17.37 7.01 -4.03
CA GLN A 263 -17.80 6.25 -5.21
C GLN A 263 -19.33 6.12 -5.26
N SER A 264 -19.96 5.77 -4.15
CA SER A 264 -21.43 5.69 -4.06
C SER A 264 -22.10 7.02 -4.40
N SER A 265 -21.51 8.14 -3.98
CA SER A 265 -22.00 9.47 -4.33
C SER A 265 -21.81 9.79 -5.81
N VAL A 266 -20.70 9.38 -6.44
CA VAL A 266 -20.45 9.50 -7.88
C VAL A 266 -21.47 8.69 -8.67
N ASN A 267 -21.83 7.51 -8.20
CA ASN A 267 -22.82 6.64 -8.85
C ASN A 267 -24.19 7.33 -9.01
N SER A 268 -24.54 8.28 -8.14
CA SER A 268 -25.79 9.05 -8.25
C SER A 268 -25.84 10.00 -9.45
N PHE A 269 -24.71 10.26 -10.13
CA PHE A 269 -24.63 11.06 -11.37
C PHE A 269 -24.80 10.22 -12.65
N GLY A 270 -24.95 8.91 -12.53
CA GLY A 270 -25.15 8.00 -13.66
C GLY A 270 -23.87 7.34 -14.18
N SER A 271 -24.04 6.46 -15.18
CA SER A 271 -22.98 5.58 -15.69
C SER A 271 -21.80 6.33 -16.32
N THR A 272 -22.05 7.46 -16.98
CA THR A 272 -21.00 8.29 -17.59
C THR A 272 -20.05 8.86 -16.54
N ALA A 273 -20.58 9.40 -15.43
CA ALA A 273 -19.76 9.89 -14.31
C ALA A 273 -19.01 8.75 -13.60
N MET A 274 -19.65 7.58 -13.44
CA MET A 274 -19.00 6.39 -12.89
C MET A 274 -17.80 5.96 -13.73
N ALA A 275 -17.96 5.91 -15.05
CA ALA A 275 -16.88 5.55 -15.98
C ALA A 275 -15.74 6.57 -15.92
N GLY A 276 -16.05 7.87 -15.92
CA GLY A 276 -15.08 8.96 -15.78
C GLY A 276 -14.31 8.89 -14.47
N TYR A 277 -14.99 8.63 -13.36
CA TYR A 277 -14.36 8.44 -12.06
C TYR A 277 -13.45 7.20 -12.03
N THR A 278 -13.90 6.08 -12.60
CA THR A 278 -13.09 4.86 -12.66
C THR A 278 -11.78 5.08 -13.41
N ALA A 279 -11.84 5.76 -14.56
CA ALA A 279 -10.65 6.12 -15.32
C ALA A 279 -9.72 7.09 -14.53
N ALA A 280 -10.29 8.12 -13.90
CA ALA A 280 -9.53 9.05 -13.07
C ALA A 280 -8.90 8.36 -11.83
N ASN A 281 -9.60 7.42 -11.21
CA ASN A 281 -9.12 6.68 -10.03
C ASN A 281 -7.90 5.80 -10.36
N ASN A 282 -7.81 5.25 -11.56
CA ASN A 282 -6.59 4.55 -12.01
C ASN A 282 -5.39 5.52 -12.06
N ILE A 283 -5.58 6.75 -12.53
CA ILE A 283 -4.53 7.78 -12.54
C ILE A 283 -4.11 8.13 -11.10
N PHE A 284 -5.06 8.27 -10.17
CA PHE A 284 -4.77 8.49 -8.75
C PHE A 284 -3.96 7.35 -8.14
N GLY A 285 -4.17 6.12 -8.57
CA GLY A 285 -3.38 4.97 -8.14
C GLY A 285 -1.88 5.16 -8.40
N PHE A 286 -1.49 5.64 -9.61
CA PHE A 286 -0.10 5.92 -9.94
C PHE A 286 0.47 7.10 -9.13
N LEU A 287 -0.31 8.16 -8.94
CA LEU A 287 0.10 9.30 -8.10
C LEU A 287 0.34 8.86 -6.65
N TYR A 288 -0.57 8.03 -6.12
CA TYR A 288 -0.48 7.54 -4.75
C TYR A 288 0.74 6.64 -4.52
N VAL A 289 1.11 5.80 -5.49
CA VAL A 289 2.32 4.97 -5.40
C VAL A 289 3.57 5.83 -5.19
N ALA A 290 3.70 6.95 -5.89
CA ALA A 290 4.82 7.86 -5.72
C ALA A 290 4.86 8.46 -4.31
N VAL A 291 3.73 8.98 -3.82
CA VAL A 291 3.59 9.54 -2.46
C VAL A 291 3.91 8.49 -1.40
N ASN A 292 3.31 7.30 -1.50
CA ASN A 292 3.50 6.22 -0.54
C ASN A 292 4.96 5.74 -0.47
N SER A 293 5.67 5.74 -1.60
CA SER A 293 7.09 5.37 -1.64
C SER A 293 7.97 6.31 -0.83
N VAL A 294 7.73 7.61 -0.91
CA VAL A 294 8.44 8.62 -0.11
C VAL A 294 8.05 8.52 1.36
N THR A 295 6.79 8.25 1.66
CA THR A 295 6.30 8.02 3.04
C THR A 295 6.96 6.81 3.69
N GLN A 296 7.12 5.70 2.97
CA GLN A 296 7.84 4.52 3.47
C GLN A 296 9.33 4.81 3.67
N ALA A 297 9.97 5.61 2.79
CA ALA A 297 11.33 6.07 2.98
C ALA A 297 11.45 6.94 4.26
N CYS A 298 10.57 7.94 4.41
CA CYS A 298 10.51 8.78 5.61
C CYS A 298 10.40 7.94 6.88
N MET A 299 9.51 6.95 6.91
CA MET A 299 9.30 6.06 8.04
C MET A 299 10.56 5.25 8.39
N SER A 300 11.21 4.63 7.39
CA SER A 300 12.39 3.78 7.60
C SER A 300 13.61 4.61 8.06
N PHE A 301 13.87 5.76 7.39
CA PHE A 301 14.95 6.67 7.76
C PHE A 301 14.74 7.28 9.15
N THR A 302 13.50 7.69 9.45
CA THR A 302 13.15 8.21 10.79
C THR A 302 13.37 7.14 11.85
N SER A 303 12.95 5.90 11.62
CA SER A 303 13.08 4.81 12.58
C SER A 303 14.55 4.45 12.86
N GLN A 304 15.41 4.40 11.84
CA GLN A 304 16.83 4.17 12.04
C GLN A 304 17.49 5.31 12.83
N ASN A 305 17.23 6.57 12.45
CA ASN A 305 17.79 7.72 13.13
C ASN A 305 17.26 7.88 14.58
N TYR A 306 16.01 7.49 14.83
CA TYR A 306 15.44 7.41 16.16
C TYR A 306 16.15 6.37 17.03
N GLY A 307 16.47 5.21 16.47
CA GLY A 307 17.18 4.13 17.16
C GLY A 307 18.58 4.51 17.64
N VAL A 308 19.25 5.44 16.95
CA VAL A 308 20.59 5.96 17.31
C VAL A 308 20.56 7.38 17.90
N HIS A 309 19.40 7.87 18.31
CA HIS A 309 19.18 9.20 18.94
C HIS A 309 19.66 10.37 18.08
N LYS A 310 19.69 10.25 16.73
CA LYS A 310 20.05 11.34 15.80
C LYS A 310 18.85 12.23 15.46
N PHE A 311 18.24 12.86 16.47
CA PHE A 311 16.99 13.62 16.34
C PHE A 311 17.06 14.78 15.34
N LYS A 312 18.16 15.54 15.31
CA LYS A 312 18.36 16.61 14.32
C LYS A 312 18.37 16.09 12.88
N ARG A 313 18.94 14.88 12.67
CA ARG A 313 18.95 14.26 11.37
C ARG A 313 17.56 13.76 10.96
N MET A 314 16.79 13.26 11.92
CA MET A 314 15.41 12.86 11.73
C MET A 314 14.53 14.02 11.24
N ASP A 315 14.70 15.23 11.82
CA ASP A 315 14.01 16.44 11.35
C ASP A 315 14.37 16.78 9.89
N LYS A 316 15.67 16.70 9.57
CA LYS A 316 16.13 16.95 8.21
C LYS A 316 15.59 15.89 7.22
N VAL A 317 15.51 14.62 7.62
CA VAL A 317 14.87 13.58 6.82
C VAL A 317 13.42 13.94 6.49
N LEU A 318 12.64 14.43 7.48
CA LEU A 318 11.27 14.85 7.23
C LEU A 318 11.21 16.02 6.25
N VAL A 319 12.05 17.03 6.38
CA VAL A 319 12.09 18.18 5.46
C VAL A 319 12.47 17.74 4.05
N ASP A 320 13.51 16.92 3.89
CA ASP A 320 13.95 16.42 2.59
C ASP A 320 12.86 15.54 1.96
N CYS A 321 12.15 14.71 2.74
CA CYS A 321 10.99 13.95 2.26
C CYS A 321 9.81 14.84 1.86
N LEU A 322 9.54 15.94 2.57
CA LEU A 322 8.52 16.91 2.20
C LEU A 322 8.85 17.54 0.83
N ILE A 323 10.11 17.95 0.62
CA ILE A 323 10.55 18.51 -0.66
C ILE A 323 10.35 17.48 -1.79
N ILE A 324 10.86 16.24 -1.61
CA ILE A 324 10.72 15.18 -2.62
C ILE A 324 9.24 14.90 -2.91
N SER A 325 8.42 14.75 -1.88
CA SER A 325 7.01 14.42 -2.02
C SER A 325 6.24 15.54 -2.73
N VAL A 326 6.45 16.80 -2.34
CA VAL A 326 5.79 17.95 -2.97
C VAL A 326 6.23 18.07 -4.43
N VAL A 327 7.53 18.04 -4.72
CA VAL A 327 8.04 18.15 -6.09
C VAL A 327 7.52 17.01 -6.96
N THR A 328 7.59 15.77 -6.47
CA THR A 328 7.16 14.59 -7.25
C THR A 328 5.65 14.59 -7.47
N SER A 329 4.85 14.78 -6.42
CA SER A 329 3.39 14.72 -6.54
C SER A 329 2.81 15.94 -7.29
N PHE A 330 3.40 17.12 -7.14
CA PHE A 330 3.01 18.30 -7.91
C PHE A 330 3.36 18.13 -9.40
N SER A 331 4.58 17.67 -9.72
CA SER A 331 4.99 17.43 -11.12
C SER A 331 4.14 16.36 -11.79
N LEU A 332 3.89 15.24 -11.12
CA LEU A 332 3.02 14.18 -11.64
C LEU A 332 1.56 14.64 -11.70
N GLY A 333 1.08 15.41 -10.73
CA GLY A 333 -0.27 15.97 -10.71
C GLY A 333 -0.49 16.96 -11.85
N CYS A 334 0.45 17.87 -12.09
CA CYS A 334 0.43 18.76 -13.26
C CYS A 334 0.49 17.98 -14.57
N GLY A 335 1.35 16.95 -14.66
CA GLY A 335 1.39 16.05 -15.81
C GLY A 335 0.04 15.39 -16.08
N ALA A 336 -0.60 14.84 -15.03
CA ALA A 336 -1.93 14.24 -15.14
C ALA A 336 -3.03 15.27 -15.50
N TYR A 337 -2.90 16.53 -15.10
CA TYR A 337 -3.80 17.60 -15.49
C TYR A 337 -3.63 18.00 -16.97
N PHE A 338 -2.40 18.30 -17.42
CA PHE A 338 -2.16 18.77 -18.78
C PHE A 338 -2.34 17.66 -19.82
N PHE A 339 -1.94 16.45 -19.52
CA PHE A 339 -2.07 15.29 -20.42
C PHE A 339 -3.30 14.42 -20.10
N GLY A 340 -4.19 14.88 -19.22
CA GLY A 340 -5.34 14.11 -18.74
C GLY A 340 -6.25 13.61 -19.86
N SER A 341 -6.50 14.44 -20.89
CA SER A 341 -7.29 14.03 -22.07
C SER A 341 -6.67 12.83 -22.78
N GLU A 342 -5.37 12.87 -23.03
CA GLU A 342 -4.67 11.80 -23.76
C GLU A 342 -4.58 10.52 -22.92
N ILE A 343 -4.37 10.67 -21.62
CA ILE A 343 -4.33 9.53 -20.69
C ILE A 343 -5.71 8.88 -20.57
N LEU A 344 -6.80 9.67 -20.47
CA LEU A 344 -8.16 9.15 -20.38
C LEU A 344 -8.59 8.46 -21.69
N LYS A 345 -8.13 8.90 -22.84
CA LYS A 345 -8.38 8.22 -24.14
C LYS A 345 -7.84 6.78 -24.18
N ILE A 346 -6.86 6.44 -23.34
CA ILE A 346 -6.38 5.06 -23.21
C ILE A 346 -7.48 4.16 -22.63
N TYR A 347 -8.36 4.70 -21.78
CA TYR A 347 -9.41 3.97 -21.07
C TYR A 347 -10.75 3.99 -21.81
N THR A 348 -11.06 5.06 -22.53
CA THR A 348 -12.36 5.24 -23.19
C THR A 348 -12.26 6.15 -24.41
N ALA A 349 -13.10 5.90 -25.40
CA ALA A 349 -13.26 6.78 -26.56
C ALA A 349 -14.47 7.72 -26.44
N ASP A 350 -15.30 7.57 -25.39
CA ASP A 350 -16.50 8.38 -25.18
C ASP A 350 -16.14 9.81 -24.69
N PRO A 351 -16.48 10.85 -25.47
CA PRO A 351 -16.15 12.25 -25.11
C PRO A 351 -16.76 12.73 -23.81
N GLU A 352 -17.98 12.24 -23.47
CA GLU A 352 -18.66 12.65 -22.22
C GLU A 352 -17.98 12.02 -20.99
N VAL A 353 -17.55 10.78 -21.09
CA VAL A 353 -16.77 10.11 -20.05
C VAL A 353 -15.42 10.81 -19.84
N ILE A 354 -14.73 11.18 -20.94
CA ILE A 354 -13.49 11.94 -20.89
C ILE A 354 -13.71 13.30 -20.21
N ARG A 355 -14.79 14.01 -20.55
CA ARG A 355 -15.14 15.29 -19.94
C ARG A 355 -15.33 15.17 -18.43
N CYS A 356 -16.12 14.19 -17.98
CA CYS A 356 -16.31 13.91 -16.54
C CYS A 356 -14.99 13.57 -15.85
N GLY A 357 -14.15 12.73 -16.47
CA GLY A 357 -12.83 12.39 -15.95
C GLY A 357 -11.91 13.60 -15.81
N LEU A 358 -11.88 14.48 -16.82
CA LEU A 358 -11.10 15.74 -16.78
C LEU A 358 -11.59 16.69 -15.68
N GLU A 359 -12.91 16.82 -15.49
CA GLU A 359 -13.46 17.60 -14.41
C GLU A 359 -12.97 17.08 -13.04
N ILE A 360 -13.00 15.76 -12.83
CA ILE A 360 -12.52 15.13 -11.61
C ILE A 360 -11.01 15.38 -11.40
N LEU A 361 -10.21 15.18 -12.46
CA LEU A 361 -8.77 15.41 -12.41
C LEU A 361 -8.43 16.86 -12.09
N SER A 362 -9.18 17.83 -12.61
CA SER A 362 -8.92 19.25 -12.38
C SER A 362 -8.96 19.68 -10.91
N TYR A 363 -9.86 19.08 -10.11
CA TYR A 363 -9.98 19.38 -8.69
C TYR A 363 -9.04 18.61 -7.79
N THR A 364 -8.45 17.50 -8.26
CA THR A 364 -7.71 16.56 -7.42
C THR A 364 -6.23 16.47 -7.75
N THR A 365 -5.83 16.52 -9.03
CA THR A 365 -4.44 16.22 -9.42
C THR A 365 -3.46 17.34 -9.08
N VAL A 366 -3.83 18.60 -9.33
CA VAL A 366 -2.95 19.74 -9.00
C VAL A 366 -2.73 19.85 -7.49
N PRO A 367 -3.78 19.81 -6.62
CA PRO A 367 -3.57 19.83 -5.17
C PRO A 367 -3.11 18.49 -4.59
N TYR A 368 -2.76 17.49 -5.39
CA TYR A 368 -2.34 16.16 -4.90
C TYR A 368 -1.10 16.18 -4.02
N PHE A 369 -0.27 17.23 -4.13
CA PHE A 369 0.86 17.44 -3.22
C PHE A 369 0.43 17.56 -1.74
N LEU A 370 -0.80 18.02 -1.48
CA LEU A 370 -1.37 18.03 -0.12
C LEU A 370 -1.54 16.61 0.42
N CYS A 371 -1.95 15.65 -0.41
CA CYS A 371 -2.00 14.23 -0.03
C CYS A 371 -0.60 13.73 0.39
N GLY A 372 0.43 14.13 -0.37
CA GLY A 372 1.81 13.80 -0.05
C GLY A 372 2.27 14.36 1.31
N ILE A 373 1.97 15.62 1.58
CA ILE A 373 2.28 16.24 2.88
C ILE A 373 1.51 15.53 4.01
N MET A 374 0.23 15.26 3.79
CA MET A 374 -0.65 14.60 4.77
C MET A 374 -0.11 13.25 5.21
N ASP A 375 0.42 12.43 4.30
CA ASP A 375 0.87 11.06 4.59
C ASP A 375 2.27 11.01 5.23
N LEU A 376 3.11 12.03 5.01
CA LEU A 376 4.47 12.07 5.54
C LEU A 376 4.53 12.19 7.07
N PHE A 377 3.69 13.01 7.68
CA PHE A 377 3.69 13.18 9.14
C PHE A 377 3.32 11.90 9.89
N PRO A 378 2.25 11.16 9.53
CA PRO A 378 2.01 9.83 10.08
C PRO A 378 3.17 8.86 9.82
N GLY A 379 3.81 8.92 8.65
CA GLY A 379 5.00 8.12 8.33
C GLY A 379 6.16 8.38 9.31
N ALA A 380 6.49 9.64 9.55
CA ALA A 380 7.52 10.04 10.51
C ALA A 380 7.14 9.64 11.94
N LEU A 381 5.90 9.87 12.37
CA LEU A 381 5.40 9.47 13.69
C LEU A 381 5.45 7.96 13.90
N ARG A 382 5.10 7.17 12.89
CA ARG A 382 5.26 5.70 12.91
C ARG A 382 6.72 5.29 13.04
N GLY A 383 7.63 5.96 12.33
CA GLY A 383 9.07 5.75 12.45
C GLY A 383 9.56 5.96 13.88
N MET A 384 8.98 6.90 14.62
CA MET A 384 9.24 7.10 16.06
C MET A 384 8.52 6.10 16.97
N GLY A 385 7.68 5.21 16.43
CA GLY A 385 6.88 4.24 17.18
C GLY A 385 5.50 4.73 17.65
N HIS A 386 5.09 5.93 17.22
CA HIS A 386 3.79 6.51 17.54
C HIS A 386 2.83 6.36 16.36
N SER A 387 1.91 5.40 16.40
CA SER A 387 0.98 5.10 15.30
C SER A 387 -0.49 5.34 15.64
N GLY A 388 -0.88 5.17 16.91
CA GLY A 388 -2.28 5.24 17.32
C GLY A 388 -2.90 6.64 17.16
N VAL A 389 -2.24 7.68 17.69
CA VAL A 389 -2.74 9.06 17.58
C VAL A 389 -2.78 9.53 16.13
N PRO A 390 -1.71 9.37 15.32
CA PRO A 390 -1.76 9.70 13.89
C PRO A 390 -2.88 9.00 13.13
N MET A 391 -3.16 7.74 13.43
CA MET A 391 -4.28 7.00 12.85
C MET A 391 -5.62 7.67 13.15
N ILE A 392 -5.90 7.97 14.43
CA ILE A 392 -7.14 8.63 14.85
C ILE A 392 -7.30 9.99 14.15
N LEU A 393 -6.23 10.80 14.11
CA LEU A 393 -6.26 12.10 13.46
C LEU A 393 -6.48 12.00 11.95
N SER A 394 -5.88 11.02 11.27
CA SER A 394 -6.13 10.77 9.84
C SER A 394 -7.57 10.32 9.59
N VAL A 395 -8.11 9.45 10.44
CA VAL A 395 -9.51 8.99 10.31
C VAL A 395 -10.47 10.17 10.51
N ILE A 396 -10.31 10.96 11.57
CA ILE A 396 -11.17 12.13 11.83
C ILE A 396 -11.00 13.16 10.71
N GLY A 397 -9.77 13.53 10.37
CA GLY A 397 -9.47 14.56 9.39
C GLY A 397 -9.88 14.19 7.97
N THR A 398 -9.60 12.97 7.53
CA THR A 398 -9.91 12.54 6.16
C THR A 398 -11.34 12.00 6.06
N VAL A 399 -11.66 10.98 6.85
CA VAL A 399 -12.95 10.27 6.74
C VAL A 399 -14.07 11.09 7.35
N GLY A 400 -13.85 11.65 8.54
CA GLY A 400 -14.84 12.50 9.23
C GLY A 400 -15.21 13.71 8.37
N THR A 401 -14.24 14.43 7.80
CA THR A 401 -14.50 15.56 6.91
C THR A 401 -15.30 15.14 5.68
N ARG A 402 -14.97 14.01 5.04
CA ARG A 402 -15.70 13.54 3.86
C ARG A 402 -17.11 13.11 4.19
N ILE A 403 -17.35 12.48 5.34
CA ILE A 403 -18.71 12.15 5.80
C ILE A 403 -19.53 13.42 6.00
N VAL A 404 -19.00 14.39 6.74
CA VAL A 404 -19.68 15.69 6.92
C VAL A 404 -19.93 16.39 5.58
N TRP A 405 -18.99 16.30 4.65
CA TRP A 405 -19.13 16.90 3.31
C TRP A 405 -20.23 16.23 2.49
N ILE A 406 -20.24 14.88 2.44
CA ILE A 406 -21.21 14.10 1.66
C ILE A 406 -22.63 14.28 2.19
N PHE A 407 -22.81 14.31 3.51
CA PHE A 407 -24.16 14.40 4.11
C PHE A 407 -24.60 15.82 4.43
N GLY A 408 -23.66 16.78 4.63
CA GLY A 408 -23.97 18.15 5.00
C GLY A 408 -23.92 19.13 3.83
N ILE A 409 -22.88 19.10 2.99
CA ILE A 409 -22.65 20.10 1.93
C ILE A 409 -23.17 19.62 0.58
N PHE A 410 -22.80 18.41 0.19
CA PHE A 410 -23.11 17.84 -1.12
C PHE A 410 -24.62 17.77 -1.44
N PRO A 411 -25.56 17.50 -0.51
CA PRO A 411 -26.99 17.47 -0.82
C PRO A 411 -27.55 18.82 -1.27
N HIS A 412 -26.93 19.93 -0.81
CA HIS A 412 -27.38 21.30 -1.15
C HIS A 412 -26.76 21.79 -2.47
N HIS A 413 -25.64 21.25 -2.89
CA HIS A 413 -24.90 21.64 -4.09
C HIS A 413 -24.42 20.43 -4.86
N ARG A 414 -25.33 19.71 -5.53
CA ARG A 414 -25.06 18.48 -6.26
C ARG A 414 -24.26 18.73 -7.54
N SER A 415 -22.94 18.68 -7.46
CA SER A 415 -22.04 18.69 -8.63
C SER A 415 -20.80 17.82 -8.37
N LEU A 416 -20.17 17.33 -9.43
CA LEU A 416 -18.89 16.60 -9.33
C LEU A 416 -17.82 17.50 -8.71
N ALA A 417 -17.76 18.78 -9.09
CA ALA A 417 -16.85 19.76 -8.52
C ALA A 417 -16.94 19.81 -6.99
N VAL A 418 -18.15 20.00 -6.44
CA VAL A 418 -18.37 20.06 -4.98
C VAL A 418 -17.97 18.75 -4.33
N LEU A 419 -18.27 17.60 -4.93
CA LEU A 419 -17.89 16.30 -4.38
C LEU A 419 -16.37 16.14 -4.30
N PHE A 420 -15.62 16.51 -5.36
CA PHE A 420 -14.17 16.31 -5.43
C PHE A 420 -13.34 17.39 -4.71
N ILE A 421 -13.89 18.57 -4.44
CA ILE A 421 -13.27 19.57 -3.54
C ILE A 421 -13.16 19.03 -2.10
N SER A 422 -13.95 18.02 -1.73
CA SER A 422 -13.81 17.34 -0.43
C SER A 422 -12.43 16.71 -0.23
N TYR A 423 -11.72 16.34 -1.31
CA TYR A 423 -10.36 15.79 -1.22
C TYR A 423 -9.35 16.80 -0.67
N PRO A 424 -9.08 17.94 -1.36
CA PRO A 424 -8.14 18.92 -0.83
C PRO A 424 -8.58 19.52 0.50
N ALA A 425 -9.88 19.69 0.75
CA ALA A 425 -10.41 20.17 2.03
C ALA A 425 -10.07 19.19 3.18
N SER A 426 -10.29 17.88 2.98
CA SER A 426 -9.96 16.87 3.96
C SER A 426 -8.45 16.74 4.18
N TRP A 427 -7.64 16.86 3.11
CA TRP A 427 -6.18 16.82 3.21
C TRP A 427 -5.63 17.99 4.02
N MET A 428 -6.11 19.23 3.78
CA MET A 428 -5.66 20.40 4.53
C MET A 428 -5.98 20.29 6.03
N LEU A 429 -7.21 19.89 6.38
CA LEU A 429 -7.59 19.71 7.78
C LEU A 429 -6.71 18.63 8.45
N THR A 430 -6.50 17.50 7.77
CA THR A 430 -5.66 16.42 8.28
C THR A 430 -4.22 16.87 8.46
N ILE A 431 -3.66 17.65 7.53
CA ILE A 431 -2.30 18.21 7.65
C ILE A 431 -2.17 19.05 8.92
N ILE A 432 -3.11 19.98 9.18
CA ILE A 432 -3.07 20.83 10.36
C ILE A 432 -3.03 19.96 11.64
N MET A 433 -3.89 18.95 11.72
CA MET A 433 -3.96 18.05 12.87
C MET A 433 -2.67 17.23 13.02
N GLN A 434 -2.11 16.71 11.92
CA GLN A 434 -0.91 15.88 11.93
C GLN A 434 0.37 16.69 12.26
N VAL A 435 0.50 17.90 11.70
CA VAL A 435 1.61 18.81 12.03
C VAL A 435 1.59 19.17 13.51
N THR A 436 0.41 19.49 14.05
CA THR A 436 0.24 19.78 15.48
C THR A 436 0.64 18.58 16.33
N CYS A 437 0.19 17.38 15.99
CA CYS A 437 0.55 16.15 16.68
C CYS A 437 2.07 15.92 16.62
N PHE A 438 2.68 16.04 15.43
CA PHE A 438 4.12 15.88 15.25
C PHE A 438 4.92 16.85 16.14
N TYR A 439 4.52 18.12 16.20
CA TYR A 439 5.17 19.13 17.05
C TYR A 439 5.17 18.73 18.53
N PHE A 440 4.04 18.24 19.05
CA PHE A 440 3.95 17.82 20.47
C PHE A 440 4.76 16.56 20.74
N VAL A 441 4.70 15.55 19.87
CA VAL A 441 5.48 14.31 20.03
C VAL A 441 6.98 14.61 19.96
N ARG A 442 7.40 15.43 18.98
CA ARG A 442 8.80 15.81 18.82
C ARG A 442 9.36 16.54 20.05
N ARG A 443 8.57 17.46 20.63
CA ARG A 443 8.99 18.14 21.88
C ARG A 443 9.22 17.19 23.05
N LYS A 444 8.44 16.13 23.14
CA LYS A 444 8.64 15.09 24.18
C LYS A 444 9.91 14.28 23.91
N VAL A 445 10.16 13.91 22.67
CA VAL A 445 11.32 13.10 22.24
C VAL A 445 12.65 13.86 22.47
N HIS A 446 12.67 15.19 22.26
CA HIS A 446 13.88 15.99 22.50
C HIS A 446 14.19 16.28 23.98
N ARG A 447 13.27 15.96 24.90
CA ARG A 447 13.47 16.14 26.36
C ARG A 447 14.00 14.88 27.04
N VAL A 448 14.06 13.78 26.34
CA VAL A 448 14.63 12.49 26.75
C VAL A 448 16.01 12.33 26.14
#